data_ebb370e268ab0690537a37bcca251e7e
#
_entry.id   ebb370e268ab0690537a37bcca251e7e
#
_cell.length_a   1.000
_cell.length_b   1.000
_cell.length_c   1.000
_cell.angle_alpha   90.00
_cell.angle_beta   90.00
_cell.angle_gamma   90.00
#
_symmetry.space_group_name_H-M   'P 1'
#
loop_
_entity.id
_entity.type
_entity.pdbx_description
1 polymer ?
#
loop_
_entity_poly.entity_id
_entity_poly.type
_entity_poly.pdbx_seq_one_letter_code
_entity_poly.pdbx_strand_id
1 'polypeptide(L)'
;HPTGQRNLKLALRDIAISGDQVFLNTHSSVLVADEFDQQSVFCVEKTDGKTAVNRVTPAGKPAVIYELLGGSPGDLLLPRNSLIVEGRSDQIFIRSIVDRFYPDRPPLQVVFSEGDFERQRQSMSAINTVFAPLAQSPIYRDRLVILCDKPHPTKQADFDSFINSYRWLVDQKQIFILPVPSLEEYYSEPYRQIAAQVEELGRELGLKREMARHVGKNITREQLESGMPIIREALETCWTNAFA
;
A
#
# COMPACT_ATOMS: atom_id res chain seq x y z
N HIS A 1 -15.46 16.18 -10.97
CA HIS A 1 -14.55 16.58 -9.89
C HIS A 1 -13.84 15.35 -9.33
N PRO A 2 -12.53 15.39 -9.06
CA PRO A 2 -11.76 14.22 -8.59
C PRO A 2 -12.35 13.53 -7.35
N THR A 3 -12.88 14.29 -6.40
CA THR A 3 -13.56 13.75 -5.20
C THR A 3 -14.78 12.90 -5.56
N GLY A 4 -15.60 13.35 -6.50
CA GLY A 4 -16.75 12.57 -6.97
C GLY A 4 -16.33 11.27 -7.68
N GLN A 5 -15.24 11.30 -8.42
CA GLN A 5 -14.69 10.11 -9.07
C GLN A 5 -14.14 9.10 -8.05
N ARG A 6 -13.53 9.57 -6.96
CA ARG A 6 -13.10 8.70 -5.85
C ARG A 6 -14.28 8.05 -5.14
N ASN A 7 -15.32 8.82 -4.83
CA ASN A 7 -16.52 8.28 -4.20
C ASN A 7 -17.22 7.25 -5.10
N LEU A 8 -17.32 7.52 -6.40
CA LEU A 8 -17.83 6.56 -7.38
C LEU A 8 -16.98 5.28 -7.37
N LYS A 9 -15.67 5.39 -7.35
CA LYS A 9 -14.77 4.25 -7.32
C LYS A 9 -14.97 3.39 -6.07
N LEU A 10 -15.13 4.01 -4.91
CA LEU A 10 -15.42 3.29 -3.66
C LEU A 10 -16.74 2.53 -3.76
N ALA A 11 -17.79 3.18 -4.26
CA ALA A 11 -19.09 2.53 -4.46
C ALA A 11 -19.03 1.34 -5.44
N LEU A 12 -18.30 1.49 -6.57
CA LEU A 12 -18.10 0.41 -7.53
C LEU A 12 -17.28 -0.75 -6.92
N ARG A 13 -16.30 -0.43 -6.08
CA ARG A 13 -15.54 -1.44 -5.33
C ARG A 13 -16.43 -2.23 -4.38
N ASP A 14 -17.31 -1.57 -3.66
CA ASP A 14 -18.21 -2.21 -2.70
C ASP A 14 -19.21 -3.14 -3.42
N ILE A 15 -19.71 -2.72 -4.59
CA ILE A 15 -20.53 -3.58 -5.46
C ILE A 15 -19.75 -4.82 -5.91
N ALA A 16 -18.50 -4.65 -6.35
CA ALA A 16 -17.66 -5.78 -6.76
C ALA A 16 -17.33 -6.74 -5.60
N ILE A 17 -17.12 -6.23 -4.39
CA ILE A 17 -16.89 -7.03 -3.18
C ILE A 17 -18.13 -7.84 -2.80
N SER A 18 -19.34 -7.32 -3.07
CA SER A 18 -20.59 -8.06 -2.83
C SER A 18 -20.87 -9.18 -3.82
N GLY A 19 -20.00 -9.37 -4.82
CA GLY A 19 -20.04 -10.50 -5.75
C GLY A 19 -20.49 -10.14 -7.18
N ASP A 20 -20.79 -8.88 -7.44
CA ASP A 20 -21.17 -8.41 -8.77
C ASP A 20 -19.94 -8.14 -9.66
N GLN A 21 -20.10 -8.29 -10.97
CA GLN A 21 -19.09 -7.86 -11.95
C GLN A 21 -19.40 -6.46 -12.43
N VAL A 22 -18.42 -5.59 -12.35
CA VAL A 22 -18.51 -4.19 -12.79
C VAL A 22 -17.58 -3.96 -13.96
N PHE A 23 -18.12 -3.52 -15.10
CA PHE A 23 -17.36 -3.07 -16.27
C PHE A 23 -17.48 -1.57 -16.39
N LEU A 24 -16.35 -0.90 -16.45
CA LEU A 24 -16.30 0.56 -16.56
C LEU A 24 -15.40 0.97 -17.73
N ASN A 25 -15.95 1.77 -18.63
CA ASN A 25 -15.18 2.47 -19.65
C ASN A 25 -14.91 3.89 -19.15
N THR A 26 -13.64 4.30 -19.12
CA THR A 26 -13.27 5.58 -18.52
C THR A 26 -12.02 6.18 -19.15
N HIS A 27 -11.95 7.49 -19.17
CA HIS A 27 -10.73 8.27 -19.44
C HIS A 27 -10.16 8.89 -18.15
N SER A 28 -10.66 8.50 -16.98
CA SER A 28 -10.22 9.08 -15.71
C SER A 28 -9.00 8.37 -15.18
N SER A 29 -7.89 9.08 -15.05
CA SER A 29 -6.70 8.63 -14.36
C SER A 29 -6.98 8.21 -12.90
N VAL A 30 -7.93 8.89 -12.24
CA VAL A 30 -8.35 8.58 -10.86
C VAL A 30 -8.96 7.19 -10.75
N LEU A 31 -9.74 6.75 -11.74
CA LEU A 31 -10.38 5.44 -11.73
C LEU A 31 -9.40 4.32 -12.09
N VAL A 32 -8.36 4.61 -12.86
CA VAL A 32 -7.33 3.65 -13.28
C VAL A 32 -6.18 3.53 -12.27
N ALA A 33 -5.79 4.64 -11.62
CA ALA A 33 -4.56 4.78 -10.84
C ALA A 33 -4.48 3.93 -9.57
N ASP A 34 -5.61 3.46 -9.05
CA ASP A 34 -5.63 2.74 -7.79
C ASP A 34 -5.40 1.24 -7.97
N GLU A 35 -4.85 0.60 -6.95
CA GLU A 35 -4.70 -0.84 -6.92
C GLU A 35 -5.79 -1.47 -6.05
N PHE A 36 -6.78 -2.01 -6.72
CA PHE A 36 -7.76 -2.88 -6.11
C PHE A 36 -7.48 -4.32 -6.58
N ASP A 37 -7.37 -5.27 -5.66
CA ASP A 37 -6.95 -6.64 -5.96
C ASP A 37 -7.79 -7.34 -7.04
N GLN A 38 -9.06 -6.97 -7.15
CA GLN A 38 -10.01 -7.53 -8.11
C GLN A 38 -10.14 -6.66 -9.38
N GLN A 39 -9.42 -5.54 -9.46
CA GLN A 39 -9.46 -4.67 -10.63
C GLN A 39 -8.53 -5.19 -11.72
N SER A 40 -9.09 -5.48 -12.89
CA SER A 40 -8.33 -5.68 -14.13
C SER A 40 -8.50 -4.45 -15.02
N VAL A 41 -7.39 -3.92 -15.51
CA VAL A 41 -7.37 -2.79 -16.45
C VAL A 41 -7.04 -3.33 -17.84
N PHE A 42 -7.79 -2.88 -18.84
CA PHE A 42 -7.53 -3.20 -20.24
C PHE A 42 -7.40 -1.89 -21.01
N CYS A 43 -6.35 -1.81 -21.83
CA CYS A 43 -6.19 -0.75 -22.82
C CYS A 43 -6.86 -1.21 -24.12
N VAL A 44 -7.74 -0.38 -24.66
CA VAL A 44 -8.43 -0.62 -25.93
C VAL A 44 -7.94 0.40 -26.94
N GLU A 45 -7.26 -0.06 -27.97
CA GLU A 45 -6.68 0.74 -29.03
C GLU A 45 -7.27 0.36 -30.38
N LYS A 46 -7.44 1.34 -31.25
CA LYS A 46 -7.90 1.11 -32.61
C LYS A 46 -6.87 1.66 -33.59
N THR A 47 -6.23 0.76 -34.34
CA THR A 47 -5.25 1.11 -35.36
C THR A 47 -5.67 0.47 -36.69
N ASP A 48 -5.74 1.25 -37.76
CA ASP A 48 -6.07 0.80 -39.11
C ASP A 48 -7.40 0.00 -39.20
N GLY A 49 -8.40 0.43 -38.43
CA GLY A 49 -9.72 -0.21 -38.39
C GLY A 49 -9.79 -1.49 -37.54
N LYS A 50 -8.68 -1.94 -36.97
CA LYS A 50 -8.62 -3.11 -36.09
C LYS A 50 -8.57 -2.66 -34.63
N THR A 51 -9.37 -3.30 -33.80
CA THR A 51 -9.36 -3.06 -32.35
C THR A 51 -8.49 -4.09 -31.64
N ALA A 52 -7.54 -3.63 -30.85
CA ALA A 52 -6.73 -4.44 -29.96
C ALA A 52 -7.16 -4.20 -28.51
N VAL A 53 -7.24 -5.25 -27.70
CA VAL A 53 -7.55 -5.20 -26.27
C VAL A 53 -6.39 -5.84 -25.53
N ASN A 54 -5.63 -5.04 -24.80
CA ASN A 54 -4.46 -5.48 -24.08
C ASN A 54 -4.66 -5.34 -22.57
N ARG A 55 -4.41 -6.41 -21.83
CA ARG A 55 -4.43 -6.34 -20.37
C ARG A 55 -3.22 -5.52 -19.88
N VAL A 56 -3.48 -4.53 -19.05
CA VAL A 56 -2.46 -3.67 -18.46
C VAL A 56 -1.94 -4.32 -17.18
N THR A 57 -0.64 -4.56 -17.14
CA THR A 57 0.01 -5.01 -15.90
C THR A 57 0.09 -3.88 -14.87
N PRO A 58 0.24 -4.17 -13.57
CA PRO A 58 0.45 -3.12 -12.56
C PRO A 58 1.58 -2.16 -12.91
N ALA A 59 2.70 -2.68 -13.40
CA ALA A 59 3.84 -1.89 -13.86
C ALA A 59 3.54 -1.04 -15.11
N GLY A 60 2.60 -1.45 -15.95
CA GLY A 60 2.18 -0.71 -17.14
C GLY A 60 1.13 0.38 -16.89
N LYS A 61 0.47 0.38 -15.73
CA LYS A 61 -0.55 1.39 -15.40
C LYS A 61 -0.04 2.84 -15.50
N PRO A 62 1.17 3.19 -15.01
CA PRO A 62 1.70 4.53 -15.17
C PRO A 62 1.78 4.98 -16.63
N ALA A 63 2.28 4.12 -17.52
CA ALA A 63 2.39 4.44 -18.95
C ALA A 63 1.01 4.72 -19.57
N VAL A 64 0.00 3.89 -19.28
CA VAL A 64 -1.39 4.11 -19.73
C VAL A 64 -1.94 5.44 -19.24
N ILE A 65 -1.68 5.80 -18.00
CA ILE A 65 -2.16 7.05 -17.43
C ILE A 65 -1.49 8.25 -18.09
N TYR A 66 -0.20 8.17 -18.36
CA TYR A 66 0.56 9.24 -19.02
C TYR A 66 0.26 9.36 -20.50
N GLU A 67 0.34 8.28 -21.23
CA GLU A 67 0.32 8.30 -22.69
C GLU A 67 -1.09 8.39 -23.25
N LEU A 68 -2.04 7.67 -22.64
CA LEU A 68 -3.41 7.58 -23.17
C LEU A 68 -4.40 8.53 -22.52
N LEU A 69 -4.24 8.81 -21.24
CA LEU A 69 -5.16 9.67 -20.52
C LEU A 69 -4.68 11.12 -20.46
N GLY A 70 -3.54 11.44 -21.09
CA GLY A 70 -2.97 12.78 -21.11
C GLY A 70 -2.61 13.32 -19.72
N GLY A 71 -2.50 12.42 -18.74
CA GLY A 71 -2.05 12.76 -17.41
C GLY A 71 -0.60 13.19 -17.44
N SER A 72 -0.25 14.25 -16.72
CA SER A 72 1.15 14.56 -16.48
C SER A 72 1.68 13.67 -15.34
N PRO A 73 2.99 13.41 -15.26
CA PRO A 73 3.60 12.87 -14.06
C PRO A 73 3.11 13.58 -12.78
N GLY A 74 2.86 14.89 -12.84
CA GLY A 74 2.26 15.66 -11.76
C GLY A 74 0.84 15.23 -11.37
N ASP A 75 0.04 14.67 -12.25
CA ASP A 75 -1.34 14.26 -11.95
C ASP A 75 -1.40 12.93 -11.19
N LEU A 76 -0.44 12.04 -11.42
CA LEU A 76 -0.22 10.86 -10.57
C LEU A 76 0.50 11.24 -9.27
N LEU A 77 1.28 12.27 -9.36
CA LEU A 77 2.14 12.81 -8.33
C LEU A 77 1.48 13.98 -7.59
N LEU A 78 0.15 14.12 -7.64
CA LEU A 78 -0.53 14.91 -6.62
C LEU A 78 0.05 14.44 -5.29
N PRO A 79 0.60 15.36 -4.49
CA PRO A 79 1.33 15.02 -3.30
C PRO A 79 0.45 14.20 -2.36
N ARG A 80 0.55 12.90 -2.51
CA ARG A 80 -0.13 11.94 -1.64
C ARG A 80 0.83 11.61 -0.52
N ASN A 81 0.32 11.64 0.67
CA ASN A 81 1.01 11.02 1.77
C ASN A 81 1.18 9.55 1.42
N SER A 82 2.37 9.04 1.53
CA SER A 82 2.67 7.66 1.15
C SER A 82 3.21 6.91 2.35
N LEU A 83 2.60 5.78 2.66
CA LEU A 83 3.11 4.80 3.60
C LEU A 83 3.63 3.60 2.83
N ILE A 84 4.92 3.36 2.91
CA ILE A 84 5.56 2.17 2.35
C ILE A 84 5.57 1.09 3.41
N VAL A 85 5.07 -0.09 3.06
CA VAL A 85 5.06 -1.30 3.89
C VAL A 85 5.80 -2.43 3.19
N GLU A 86 6.20 -3.47 3.90
CA GLU A 86 6.99 -4.57 3.32
C GLU A 86 6.15 -5.47 2.42
N GLY A 87 4.97 -5.88 2.89
CA GLY A 87 4.19 -6.93 2.27
C GLY A 87 2.79 -6.51 1.82
N ARG A 88 2.21 -7.36 0.97
CA ARG A 88 0.84 -7.21 0.51
C ARG A 88 -0.19 -7.39 1.63
N SER A 89 0.07 -8.28 2.59
CA SER A 89 -0.74 -8.44 3.80
C SER A 89 -0.81 -7.16 4.60
N ASP A 90 0.33 -6.50 4.77
CA ASP A 90 0.43 -5.25 5.52
C ASP A 90 -0.39 -4.13 4.86
N GLN A 91 -0.25 -4.02 3.54
CA GLN A 91 -1.05 -3.07 2.76
C GLN A 91 -2.56 -3.31 2.94
N ILE A 92 -3.00 -4.57 2.87
CA ILE A 92 -4.41 -4.95 3.03
C ILE A 92 -4.91 -4.56 4.42
N PHE A 93 -4.15 -4.89 5.46
CA PHE A 93 -4.49 -4.56 6.83
C PHE A 93 -4.55 -3.05 7.05
N ILE A 94 -3.49 -2.33 6.69
CA ILE A 94 -3.40 -0.86 6.88
C ILE A 94 -4.52 -0.15 6.13
N ARG A 95 -4.80 -0.51 4.88
CA ARG A 95 -5.93 0.09 4.13
C ARG A 95 -7.25 -0.14 4.84
N SER A 96 -7.49 -1.37 5.32
CA SER A 96 -8.73 -1.68 6.02
C SER A 96 -8.96 -0.82 7.27
N ILE A 97 -7.92 -0.60 8.08
CA ILE A 97 -8.03 0.24 9.28
C ILE A 97 -8.13 1.73 8.94
N VAL A 98 -7.43 2.21 7.92
CA VAL A 98 -7.52 3.60 7.46
C VAL A 98 -8.93 3.91 6.96
N ASP A 99 -9.48 3.08 6.10
CA ASP A 99 -10.83 3.24 5.54
C ASP A 99 -11.91 3.23 6.63
N ARG A 100 -11.72 2.43 7.70
CA ARG A 100 -12.72 2.28 8.78
C ARG A 100 -12.62 3.34 9.87
N PHE A 101 -11.43 3.67 10.28
CA PHE A 101 -11.23 4.49 11.48
C PHE A 101 -10.85 5.93 11.19
N TYR A 102 -10.40 6.20 9.96
CA TYR A 102 -9.85 7.50 9.59
C TYR A 102 -10.41 8.06 8.25
N PRO A 103 -11.74 7.93 8.00
CA PRO A 103 -12.32 8.34 6.71
C PRO A 103 -12.20 9.84 6.43
N ASP A 104 -12.12 10.65 7.50
CA ASP A 104 -12.04 12.12 7.41
C ASP A 104 -10.59 12.65 7.32
N ARG A 105 -9.59 11.76 7.36
CA ARG A 105 -8.19 12.15 7.24
C ARG A 105 -7.79 12.34 5.77
N PRO A 106 -6.72 13.12 5.50
CA PRO A 106 -6.20 13.25 4.15
C PRO A 106 -5.90 11.90 3.49
N PRO A 107 -6.09 11.76 2.17
CA PRO A 107 -5.86 10.51 1.47
C PRO A 107 -4.44 9.99 1.69
N LEU A 108 -4.34 8.73 2.05
CA LEU A 108 -3.09 8.01 2.25
C LEU A 108 -2.92 6.93 1.18
N GLN A 109 -1.81 6.97 0.47
CA GLN A 109 -1.43 5.90 -0.44
C GLN A 109 -0.58 4.89 0.33
N VAL A 110 -1.08 3.68 0.50
CA VAL A 110 -0.30 2.59 1.07
C VAL A 110 0.31 1.78 -0.07
N VAL A 111 1.63 1.78 -0.14
CA VAL A 111 2.42 1.10 -1.16
C VAL A 111 3.18 -0.05 -0.50
N PHE A 112 3.18 -1.22 -1.12
CA PHE A 112 3.98 -2.34 -0.66
C PHE A 112 5.15 -2.59 -1.62
N SER A 113 6.25 -3.10 -1.09
CA SER A 113 7.40 -3.49 -1.91
C SER A 113 7.15 -4.86 -2.53
N GLU A 114 7.12 -4.95 -3.86
CA GLU A 114 7.08 -6.25 -4.55
C GLU A 114 8.45 -6.92 -4.46
N GLY A 115 8.61 -7.85 -3.53
CA GLY A 115 9.71 -8.82 -3.56
C GLY A 115 9.33 -10.02 -4.43
N ASP A 116 10.26 -10.52 -5.23
CA ASP A 116 10.12 -11.73 -6.03
C ASP A 116 9.75 -12.92 -5.12
N PHE A 117 8.63 -13.59 -5.39
CA PHE A 117 7.90 -14.45 -4.46
C PHE A 117 8.67 -15.64 -3.89
N GLU A 118 9.81 -16.01 -4.46
CA GLU A 118 10.53 -17.22 -4.03
C GLU A 118 11.89 -16.99 -3.33
N ARG A 119 12.49 -15.81 -3.42
CA ARG A 119 13.88 -15.60 -2.96
C ARG A 119 14.14 -14.39 -2.07
N GLN A 120 13.24 -13.44 -1.93
CA GLN A 120 13.49 -12.22 -1.14
C GLN A 120 12.34 -11.92 -0.16
N ARG A 121 12.24 -12.77 0.84
CA ARG A 121 11.50 -12.39 2.05
C ARG A 121 12.22 -11.21 2.69
N GLN A 122 11.47 -10.10 2.83
CA GLN A 122 11.84 -9.00 3.72
C GLN A 122 13.26 -8.46 3.49
N SER A 123 13.54 -7.89 2.33
CA SER A 123 14.80 -7.19 2.16
C SER A 123 14.54 -5.70 2.02
N MET A 124 15.33 -4.89 2.74
CA MET A 124 15.40 -3.44 2.56
C MET A 124 15.67 -3.05 1.10
N SER A 125 16.23 -3.97 0.32
CA SER A 125 16.39 -3.81 -1.14
C SER A 125 15.05 -3.63 -1.85
N ALA A 126 14.01 -4.39 -1.48
CA ALA A 126 12.68 -4.24 -2.09
C ALA A 126 12.04 -2.90 -1.69
N ILE A 127 12.13 -2.52 -0.41
CA ILE A 127 11.68 -1.20 0.05
C ILE A 127 12.43 -0.09 -0.70
N ASN A 128 13.75 -0.21 -0.83
CA ASN A 128 14.57 0.78 -1.51
C ASN A 128 14.19 0.94 -3.00
N THR A 129 13.79 -0.13 -3.68
CA THR A 129 13.35 -0.07 -5.08
C THR A 129 12.13 0.83 -5.25
N VAL A 130 11.18 0.79 -4.31
CA VAL A 130 10.00 1.66 -4.33
C VAL A 130 10.33 3.05 -3.79
N PHE A 131 11.15 3.12 -2.75
CA PHE A 131 11.44 4.34 -2.02
C PHE A 131 12.38 5.29 -2.78
N ALA A 132 13.47 4.78 -3.36
CA ALA A 132 14.51 5.61 -3.93
C ALA A 132 14.03 6.58 -5.02
N PRO A 133 13.16 6.17 -5.97
CA PRO A 133 12.60 7.09 -6.96
C PRO A 133 11.76 8.22 -6.33
N LEU A 134 11.01 7.91 -5.27
CA LEU A 134 10.18 8.89 -4.56
C LEU A 134 11.03 9.84 -3.73
N ALA A 135 12.07 9.35 -3.07
CA ALA A 135 12.97 10.13 -2.22
C ALA A 135 13.79 11.18 -2.99
N GLN A 136 13.99 10.99 -4.30
CA GLN A 136 14.68 11.95 -5.15
C GLN A 136 13.88 13.23 -5.40
N SER A 137 12.59 13.21 -5.23
CA SER A 137 11.74 14.38 -5.41
C SER A 137 11.47 15.07 -4.07
N PRO A 138 11.83 16.36 -3.91
CA PRO A 138 11.60 17.11 -2.67
C PRO A 138 10.14 17.09 -2.21
N ILE A 139 9.20 17.09 -3.14
CA ILE A 139 7.76 17.07 -2.87
C ILE A 139 7.32 15.82 -2.11
N TYR A 140 7.99 14.69 -2.32
CA TYR A 140 7.65 13.42 -1.65
C TYR A 140 8.45 13.19 -0.39
N ARG A 141 9.64 13.75 -0.30
CA ARG A 141 10.57 13.52 0.81
C ARG A 141 9.92 13.73 2.18
N ASP A 142 9.14 14.80 2.31
CA ASP A 142 8.49 15.16 3.58
C ASP A 142 7.19 14.39 3.85
N ARG A 143 6.75 13.55 2.91
CA ARG A 143 5.45 12.86 2.94
C ARG A 143 5.53 11.36 2.80
N LEU A 144 6.73 10.87 2.88
CA LEU A 144 7.03 9.47 2.75
C LEU A 144 7.30 8.91 4.12
N VAL A 145 6.52 7.92 4.53
CA VAL A 145 6.72 7.20 5.79
C VAL A 145 6.96 5.74 5.45
N ILE A 146 7.88 5.12 6.14
CA ILE A 146 8.19 3.69 6.02
C ILE A 146 7.76 3.01 7.31
N LEU A 147 7.01 1.92 7.17
CA LEU A 147 6.72 0.98 8.24
C LEU A 147 7.27 -0.38 7.84
N CYS A 148 8.24 -0.87 8.58
CA CYS A 148 8.89 -2.14 8.30
C CYS A 148 8.92 -3.04 9.54
N ASP A 149 9.05 -4.33 9.29
CA ASP A 149 9.24 -5.34 10.30
C ASP A 149 10.62 -5.21 10.97
N LYS A 150 10.79 -5.85 12.11
CA LYS A 150 12.11 -5.96 12.71
C LYS A 150 13.03 -6.75 11.78
N PRO A 151 14.17 -6.20 11.36
CA PRO A 151 15.07 -6.88 10.47
C PRO A 151 15.60 -8.17 11.09
N HIS A 152 15.62 -9.24 10.31
CA HIS A 152 16.27 -10.49 10.74
C HIS A 152 17.78 -10.25 10.93
N PRO A 153 18.44 -10.89 11.90
CA PRO A 153 19.88 -10.68 12.17
C PRO A 153 20.77 -10.80 10.93
N THR A 154 20.43 -11.69 9.99
CA THR A 154 21.18 -11.85 8.72
C THR A 154 20.98 -10.70 7.74
N LYS A 155 20.03 -9.82 7.96
CA LYS A 155 19.68 -8.66 7.13
C LYS A 155 19.96 -7.33 7.81
N GLN A 156 20.52 -7.36 9.01
CA GLN A 156 20.84 -6.16 9.78
C GLN A 156 21.81 -5.24 9.03
N ALA A 157 22.82 -5.80 8.37
CA ALA A 157 23.80 -5.02 7.61
C ALA A 157 23.16 -4.28 6.42
N ASP A 158 22.21 -4.92 5.71
CA ASP A 158 21.47 -4.29 4.62
C ASP A 158 20.59 -3.15 5.14
N PHE A 159 19.94 -3.37 6.29
CA PHE A 159 19.13 -2.38 6.97
C PHE A 159 19.97 -1.16 7.41
N ASP A 160 21.10 -1.40 8.06
CA ASP A 160 22.02 -0.35 8.52
C ASP A 160 22.56 0.47 7.32
N SER A 161 22.87 -0.20 6.22
CA SER A 161 23.28 0.46 4.98
C SER A 161 22.20 1.37 4.41
N PHE A 162 20.94 0.90 4.42
CA PHE A 162 19.79 1.71 4.00
C PHE A 162 19.62 2.93 4.90
N ILE A 163 19.61 2.76 6.21
CA ILE A 163 19.49 3.86 7.18
C ILE A 163 20.62 4.87 7.01
N ASN A 164 21.85 4.43 6.81
CA ASN A 164 23.00 5.30 6.59
C ASN A 164 22.86 6.11 5.29
N SER A 165 22.29 5.51 4.25
CA SER A 165 22.04 6.20 2.97
C SER A 165 20.92 7.25 3.05
N TYR A 166 19.97 7.03 3.94
CA TYR A 166 18.77 7.89 4.09
C TYR A 166 18.58 8.36 5.54
N ARG A 167 19.64 8.88 6.14
CA ARG A 167 19.68 9.28 7.55
C ARG A 167 18.58 10.26 7.96
N TRP A 168 18.15 11.09 7.03
CA TRP A 168 17.06 12.04 7.22
C TRP A 168 15.71 11.35 7.57
N LEU A 169 15.49 10.10 7.18
CA LEU A 169 14.29 9.34 7.58
C LEU A 169 14.21 9.15 9.09
N VAL A 170 15.36 8.93 9.73
CA VAL A 170 15.46 8.80 11.19
C VAL A 170 15.33 10.17 11.83
N ASP A 171 16.05 11.17 11.30
CA ASP A 171 16.08 12.53 11.84
C ASP A 171 14.69 13.19 11.80
N GLN A 172 13.91 12.90 10.76
CA GLN A 172 12.53 13.39 10.56
C GLN A 172 11.46 12.45 11.13
N LYS A 173 11.84 11.34 11.76
CA LYS A 173 10.91 10.33 12.31
C LYS A 173 9.95 9.78 11.25
N GLN A 174 10.46 9.49 10.06
CA GLN A 174 9.66 8.97 8.94
C GLN A 174 9.87 7.46 8.71
N ILE A 175 10.63 6.79 9.55
CA ILE A 175 10.78 5.34 9.54
C ILE A 175 10.36 4.76 10.88
N PHE A 176 9.48 3.78 10.83
CA PHE A 176 8.94 3.04 11.96
C PHE A 176 9.28 1.56 11.81
N ILE A 177 9.83 0.99 12.87
CA ILE A 177 10.27 -0.41 12.89
C ILE A 177 9.42 -1.14 13.92
N LEU A 178 8.74 -2.20 13.49
CA LEU A 178 8.02 -3.05 14.43
C LEU A 178 9.01 -3.77 15.37
N PRO A 179 8.63 -4.02 16.63
CA PRO A 179 9.50 -4.72 17.58
C PRO A 179 9.58 -6.23 17.32
N VAL A 180 8.81 -6.73 16.35
CA VAL A 180 8.61 -8.14 15.99
C VAL A 180 8.93 -8.39 14.52
N PRO A 181 9.25 -9.64 14.14
CA PRO A 181 9.68 -10.00 12.78
C PRO A 181 8.57 -9.94 11.72
N SER A 182 7.32 -9.77 12.09
CA SER A 182 6.21 -9.66 11.14
C SER A 182 5.04 -8.86 11.72
N LEU A 183 4.25 -8.25 10.86
CA LEU A 183 3.03 -7.56 11.26
C LEU A 183 2.03 -8.50 11.94
N GLU A 184 1.96 -9.76 11.52
CA GLU A 184 1.07 -10.77 12.09
C GLU A 184 1.36 -11.00 13.59
N GLU A 185 2.63 -10.97 13.98
CA GLU A 185 3.05 -11.07 15.38
C GLU A 185 2.78 -9.77 16.18
N TYR A 186 2.55 -8.66 15.48
CA TYR A 186 2.25 -7.37 16.10
C TYR A 186 0.75 -7.14 16.30
N TYR A 187 -0.12 -7.98 15.77
CA TYR A 187 -1.57 -7.84 16.00
C TYR A 187 -1.89 -7.86 17.50
N SER A 188 -2.89 -7.07 17.88
CA SER A 188 -3.46 -7.13 19.24
C SER A 188 -4.19 -8.46 19.46
N GLU A 189 -4.30 -8.88 20.73
CA GLU A 189 -5.08 -10.07 21.06
C GLU A 189 -6.59 -9.87 20.77
N PRO A 190 -7.32 -10.90 20.33
CA PRO A 190 -6.88 -12.31 20.17
C PRO A 190 -6.22 -12.61 18.80
N TYR A 191 -6.09 -11.64 17.92
CA TYR A 191 -5.69 -11.84 16.52
C TYR A 191 -4.27 -12.34 16.38
N ARG A 192 -3.38 -11.99 17.30
CA ARG A 192 -1.99 -12.50 17.32
C ARG A 192 -1.97 -14.01 17.50
N GLN A 193 -2.77 -14.55 18.41
CA GLN A 193 -2.85 -16.00 18.62
C GLN A 193 -3.42 -16.72 17.40
N ILE A 194 -4.43 -16.15 16.76
CA ILE A 194 -5.01 -16.72 15.54
C ILE A 194 -4.00 -16.68 14.39
N ALA A 195 -3.25 -15.60 14.25
CA ALA A 195 -2.23 -15.46 13.22
C ALA A 195 -1.10 -16.49 13.40
N ALA A 196 -0.66 -16.76 14.63
CA ALA A 196 0.34 -17.78 14.93
C ALA A 196 -0.12 -19.19 14.49
N GLN A 197 -1.40 -19.51 14.74
CA GLN A 197 -1.97 -20.80 14.29
C GLN A 197 -2.02 -20.92 12.76
N VAL A 198 -2.34 -19.83 12.05
CA VAL A 198 -2.33 -19.82 10.58
C VAL A 198 -0.92 -20.00 10.03
N GLU A 199 0.10 -19.49 10.70
CA GLU A 199 1.49 -19.66 10.28
C GLU A 199 2.00 -21.08 10.49
N GLU A 200 1.54 -21.77 11.54
CA GLU A 200 1.84 -23.18 11.80
C GLU A 200 1.19 -24.13 10.79
N LEU A 201 -0.04 -23.85 10.33
CA LEU A 201 -0.80 -24.67 9.39
C LEU A 201 -0.28 -24.65 7.95
N GLY A 202 0.69 -23.83 7.66
CA GLY A 202 1.33 -23.79 6.36
C GLY A 202 1.39 -22.39 5.76
N ARG A 203 2.54 -22.11 5.24
CA ARG A 203 2.95 -20.83 4.64
C ARG A 203 2.27 -20.51 3.32
N GLU A 204 0.98 -20.79 3.19
CA GLU A 204 0.22 -20.41 2.01
C GLU A 204 0.01 -18.89 2.02
N LEU A 205 0.61 -18.21 1.05
CA LEU A 205 0.52 -16.75 0.86
C LEU A 205 -0.92 -16.23 0.86
N GLY A 206 -1.87 -17.07 0.46
CA GLY A 206 -3.30 -16.79 0.54
C GLY A 206 -3.81 -16.56 1.96
N LEU A 207 -3.44 -17.42 2.89
CA LEU A 207 -3.90 -17.36 4.28
C LEU A 207 -3.46 -16.08 4.99
N LYS A 208 -2.24 -15.60 4.77
CA LYS A 208 -1.77 -14.33 5.34
C LYS A 208 -2.61 -13.13 4.88
N ARG A 209 -2.98 -13.08 3.61
CA ARG A 209 -3.83 -12.00 3.07
C ARG A 209 -5.26 -12.07 3.60
N GLU A 210 -5.79 -13.28 3.74
CA GLU A 210 -7.12 -13.50 4.34
C GLU A 210 -7.12 -13.10 5.82
N MET A 211 -6.08 -13.46 6.55
CA MET A 211 -5.89 -13.04 7.94
C MET A 211 -5.83 -11.52 8.05
N ALA A 212 -5.04 -10.86 7.22
CA ALA A 212 -4.94 -9.40 7.19
C ALA A 212 -6.30 -8.72 6.92
N ARG A 213 -7.10 -9.28 6.00
CA ARG A 213 -8.49 -8.82 5.75
C ARG A 213 -9.39 -9.05 6.95
N HIS A 214 -9.30 -10.23 7.57
CA HIS A 214 -10.10 -10.57 8.74
C HIS A 214 -9.81 -9.65 9.92
N VAL A 215 -8.54 -9.47 10.24
CA VAL A 215 -8.14 -8.56 11.34
C VAL A 215 -8.53 -7.12 11.02
N GLY A 216 -8.23 -6.64 9.83
CA GLY A 216 -8.57 -5.29 9.40
C GLY A 216 -10.08 -4.99 9.47
N LYS A 217 -10.94 -5.98 9.22
CA LYS A 217 -12.40 -5.84 9.32
C LYS A 217 -12.94 -5.90 10.76
N ASN A 218 -12.31 -6.63 11.65
CA ASN A 218 -12.87 -6.98 12.95
C ASN A 218 -12.17 -6.31 14.14
N ILE A 219 -10.92 -5.85 13.98
CA ILE A 219 -10.18 -5.14 15.03
C ILE A 219 -10.98 -3.91 15.49
N THR A 220 -11.01 -3.65 16.80
CA THR A 220 -11.61 -2.44 17.33
C THR A 220 -10.63 -1.27 17.31
N ARG A 221 -11.14 -0.04 17.38
CA ARG A 221 -10.31 1.15 17.47
C ARG A 221 -9.41 1.12 18.71
N GLU A 222 -9.95 0.71 19.84
CA GLU A 222 -9.21 0.58 21.09
C GLU A 222 -8.07 -0.43 20.97
N GLN A 223 -8.32 -1.60 20.37
CA GLN A 223 -7.29 -2.61 20.11
C GLN A 223 -6.18 -2.09 19.19
N LEU A 224 -6.52 -1.27 18.20
CA LEU A 224 -5.54 -0.63 17.33
C LEU A 224 -4.72 0.42 18.09
N GLU A 225 -5.38 1.34 18.77
CA GLU A 225 -4.73 2.49 19.40
C GLU A 225 -3.87 2.10 20.62
N SER A 226 -4.33 1.16 21.43
CA SER A 226 -3.60 0.70 22.63
C SER A 226 -2.68 -0.49 22.36
N GLY A 227 -3.08 -1.40 21.47
CA GLY A 227 -2.32 -2.62 21.17
C GLY A 227 -1.28 -2.49 20.07
N MET A 228 -1.41 -1.49 19.20
CA MET A 228 -0.53 -1.32 18.03
C MET A 228 -0.03 0.13 17.89
N PRO A 229 0.62 0.71 18.92
CA PRO A 229 0.98 2.12 18.96
C PRO A 229 1.90 2.56 17.81
N ILE A 230 2.83 1.71 17.37
CA ILE A 230 3.76 2.06 16.28
C ILE A 230 3.01 2.29 14.96
N ILE A 231 1.99 1.49 14.67
CA ILE A 231 1.16 1.68 13.47
C ILE A 231 0.38 2.99 13.57
N ARG A 232 -0.20 3.28 14.72
CA ARG A 232 -0.88 4.55 14.97
C ARG A 232 0.07 5.73 14.73
N GLU A 233 1.27 5.70 15.30
CA GLU A 233 2.27 6.76 15.16
C GLU A 233 2.71 6.94 13.71
N ALA A 234 2.92 5.84 12.97
CA ALA A 234 3.25 5.89 11.54
C ALA A 234 2.14 6.56 10.72
N LEU A 235 0.87 6.20 10.99
CA LEU A 235 -0.29 6.82 10.33
C LEU A 235 -0.42 8.30 10.68
N GLU A 236 -0.28 8.66 11.94
CA GLU A 236 -0.31 10.06 12.40
C GLU A 236 0.79 10.90 11.72
N THR A 237 1.99 10.35 11.60
CA THR A 237 3.11 10.99 10.89
C THR A 237 2.79 11.22 9.42
N CYS A 238 2.14 10.26 8.75
CA CYS A 238 1.67 10.44 7.38
C CYS A 238 0.72 11.64 7.24
N TRP A 239 -0.10 11.92 8.24
CA TRP A 239 -1.08 13.01 8.19
C TRP A 239 -0.56 14.34 8.73
N THR A 240 0.44 14.34 9.62
CA THR A 240 1.03 15.56 10.17
C THR A 240 1.67 16.44 9.09
N ASN A 241 2.28 15.81 8.09
CA ASN A 241 2.92 16.48 6.96
C ASN A 241 2.00 16.53 5.71
N ALA A 242 0.71 16.21 5.88
CA ALA A 242 -0.23 16.13 4.79
C ALA A 242 -0.62 17.52 4.25
N PHE A 243 -0.78 17.62 2.94
CA PHE A 243 -1.62 18.70 2.40
C PHE A 243 -3.07 18.40 2.79
N ALA A 244 -3.70 19.38 3.39
CA ALA A 244 -5.12 19.37 3.67
C ALA A 244 -5.96 19.35 2.39
#